data_0b8e208c4cdb86b3e09c93ea4fb40441
#
_entry.id   0b8e208c4cdb86b3e09c93ea4fb40441
#
_cell.length_a   1.000
_cell.length_b   1.000
_cell.length_c   1.000
_cell.angle_alpha   90.00
_cell.angle_beta   90.00
_cell.angle_gamma   90.00
#
_symmetry.space_group_name_H-M   'P 1'
#
loop_
_entity.id
_entity.type
_entity.pdbx_description
1 polymer ?
#
loop_
_entity_poly.entity_id
_entity_poly.type
_entity_poly.pdbx_seq_one_letter_code
_entity_poly.pdbx_strand_id
1 'polypeptide(L)'
;TENDIVQALENVNDDDVRYFKPTDEELASYRNIYDTLVQEMLSKYQASSKPVMDYNKRKVENWADIQREQLNIQIAEMNAEIDELSAEATAAKDFLEKVDIRKKVDEKKKQLQKVQTSFHQKVSSIQEEAEREIAEFNQQFDIQPILLVNVVLKF
;
A
#
# COMPACT_ATOMS: atom_id res chain seq x y z
N THR A 1 36.14 19.34 9.57
CA THR A 1 34.72 19.06 9.96
C THR A 1 33.78 19.42 8.83
N GLU A 2 32.53 18.98 8.88
CA GLU A 2 31.48 19.29 7.87
C GLU A 2 31.30 20.82 7.72
N ASN A 3 31.39 21.58 8.83
CA ASN A 3 31.36 23.05 8.84
C ASN A 3 32.55 23.67 8.10
N ASP A 4 33.74 23.06 8.16
CA ASP A 4 34.92 23.60 7.47
C ASP A 4 34.77 23.47 5.96
N ILE A 5 34.13 22.40 5.50
CA ILE A 5 33.83 22.17 4.07
C ILE A 5 32.79 23.19 3.57
N VAL A 6 31.72 23.42 4.34
CA VAL A 6 30.69 24.42 3.99
C VAL A 6 31.29 25.82 3.92
N GLN A 7 32.10 26.22 4.92
CA GLN A 7 32.80 27.51 4.91
C GLN A 7 33.80 27.64 3.74
N ALA A 8 34.49 26.55 3.39
CA ALA A 8 35.40 26.57 2.24
C ALA A 8 34.63 26.77 0.93
N LEU A 9 33.48 26.13 0.77
CA LEU A 9 32.62 26.28 -0.43
C LEU A 9 31.97 27.68 -0.52
N GLU A 10 31.60 28.28 0.61
CA GLU A 10 31.03 29.64 0.64
C GLU A 10 32.04 30.73 0.28
N ASN A 11 33.33 30.47 0.44
CA ASN A 11 34.41 31.42 0.15
C ASN A 11 35.13 31.16 -1.18
N VAL A 12 34.69 30.22 -2.01
CA VAL A 12 35.29 29.95 -3.34
C VAL A 12 34.91 31.07 -4.31
N ASN A 13 35.90 31.72 -4.94
CA ASN A 13 35.64 32.64 -6.04
C ASN A 13 35.74 31.88 -7.38
N ASP A 14 35.12 32.41 -8.43
CA ASP A 14 35.11 31.79 -9.77
C ASP A 14 36.54 31.56 -10.30
N ASP A 15 37.48 32.39 -9.93
CA ASP A 15 38.90 32.29 -10.31
C ASP A 15 39.63 31.08 -9.64
N ASP A 16 39.08 30.55 -8.56
CA ASP A 16 39.63 29.42 -7.82
C ASP A 16 39.15 28.07 -8.36
N VAL A 17 38.14 28.08 -9.22
CA VAL A 17 37.55 26.87 -9.81
C VAL A 17 38.38 26.44 -11.01
N ARG A 18 39.00 25.26 -10.92
CA ARG A 18 39.77 24.67 -12.02
C ARG A 18 39.18 23.31 -12.40
N TYR A 19 38.95 23.14 -13.69
CA TYR A 19 38.62 21.82 -14.22
C TYR A 19 39.92 21.00 -14.34
N PHE A 20 39.95 19.86 -13.68
CA PHE A 20 41.03 18.91 -13.80
C PHE A 20 40.52 17.55 -14.25
N LYS A 21 41.34 16.80 -14.95
CA LYS A 21 41.06 15.42 -15.31
C LYS A 21 41.70 14.50 -14.26
N PRO A 22 40.89 13.82 -13.41
CA PRO A 22 41.45 12.92 -12.40
C PRO A 22 42.14 11.71 -13.06
N THR A 23 43.09 11.12 -12.38
CA THR A 23 43.66 9.82 -12.75
C THR A 23 42.65 8.69 -12.52
N ASP A 24 42.90 7.53 -13.14
CA ASP A 24 42.00 6.38 -12.98
C ASP A 24 41.93 5.88 -11.52
N GLU A 25 43.04 6.00 -10.77
CA GLU A 25 43.12 5.66 -9.34
C GLU A 25 42.27 6.63 -8.49
N GLU A 26 42.39 7.94 -8.76
CA GLU A 26 41.59 8.97 -8.10
C GLU A 26 40.08 8.77 -8.41
N LEU A 27 39.72 8.47 -9.67
CA LEU A 27 38.37 8.17 -10.06
C LEU A 27 37.79 6.94 -9.33
N ALA A 28 38.59 5.88 -9.20
CA ALA A 28 38.17 4.69 -8.46
C ALA A 28 37.96 4.99 -6.98
N SER A 29 38.83 5.80 -6.37
CA SER A 29 38.70 6.23 -4.98
C SER A 29 37.45 7.09 -4.78
N TYR A 30 37.21 8.08 -5.64
CA TYR A 30 36.00 8.94 -5.56
C TYR A 30 34.74 8.15 -5.76
N ARG A 31 34.73 7.18 -6.67
CA ARG A 31 33.58 6.30 -6.91
C ARG A 31 33.28 5.47 -5.66
N ASN A 32 34.30 4.91 -5.02
CA ASN A 32 34.13 4.12 -3.80
C ASN A 32 33.56 4.97 -2.64
N ILE A 33 34.06 6.19 -2.46
CA ILE A 33 33.55 7.14 -1.46
C ILE A 33 32.07 7.49 -1.77
N TYR A 34 31.77 7.82 -3.02
CA TYR A 34 30.42 8.14 -3.46
C TYR A 34 29.45 6.97 -3.20
N ASP A 35 29.82 5.75 -3.62
CA ASP A 35 28.98 4.56 -3.44
C ASP A 35 28.73 4.29 -1.95
N THR A 36 29.75 4.48 -1.10
CA THR A 36 29.61 4.32 0.35
C THR A 36 28.63 5.34 0.93
N LEU A 37 28.79 6.61 0.60
CA LEU A 37 27.90 7.69 1.08
C LEU A 37 26.46 7.50 0.59
N VAL A 38 26.30 7.12 -0.68
CA VAL A 38 24.97 6.82 -1.25
C VAL A 38 24.30 5.67 -0.52
N GLN A 39 25.02 4.59 -0.25
CA GLN A 39 24.48 3.43 0.49
C GLN A 39 24.08 3.82 1.93
N GLU A 40 24.89 4.63 2.60
CA GLU A 40 24.53 5.13 3.93
C GLU A 40 23.29 6.01 3.90
N MET A 41 23.18 6.92 2.94
CA MET A 41 22.01 7.80 2.78
C MET A 41 20.74 7.00 2.46
N LEU A 42 20.83 6.05 1.53
CA LEU A 42 19.72 5.17 1.17
C LEU A 42 19.27 4.34 2.38
N SER A 43 20.21 3.79 3.12
CA SER A 43 19.91 3.01 4.32
C SER A 43 19.18 3.85 5.39
N LYS A 44 19.64 5.09 5.63
CA LYS A 44 18.98 6.03 6.54
C LYS A 44 17.58 6.41 6.06
N TYR A 45 17.44 6.66 4.77
CA TYR A 45 16.15 6.98 4.17
C TYR A 45 15.16 5.81 4.30
N GLN A 46 15.58 4.58 3.96
CA GLN A 46 14.77 3.38 4.11
C GLN A 46 14.37 3.15 5.56
N ALA A 47 15.30 3.33 6.50
CA ALA A 47 14.99 3.20 7.92
C ALA A 47 13.96 4.25 8.39
N SER A 48 14.03 5.48 7.89
CA SER A 48 13.10 6.55 8.26
C SER A 48 11.73 6.41 7.57
N SER A 49 11.67 5.90 6.35
CA SER A 49 10.41 5.72 5.60
C SER A 49 9.67 4.44 5.97
N LYS A 50 10.37 3.41 6.43
CA LYS A 50 9.77 2.12 6.80
C LYS A 50 8.58 2.22 7.76
N PRO A 51 8.61 2.98 8.87
CA PRO A 51 7.46 3.11 9.77
C PRO A 51 6.21 3.66 9.09
N VAL A 52 6.39 4.57 8.13
CA VAL A 52 5.28 5.18 7.37
C VAL A 52 4.69 4.16 6.41
N MET A 53 5.54 3.39 5.71
CA MET A 53 5.12 2.30 4.84
C MET A 53 4.38 1.21 5.61
N ASP A 54 4.92 0.78 6.75
CA ASP A 54 4.30 -0.23 7.62
C ASP A 54 2.97 0.25 8.22
N TYR A 55 2.85 1.55 8.53
CA TYR A 55 1.58 2.14 8.98
C TYR A 55 0.54 2.12 7.87
N ASN A 56 0.90 2.55 6.65
CA ASN A 56 -0.02 2.55 5.51
C ASN A 56 -0.46 1.13 5.15
N LYS A 57 0.48 0.19 5.10
CA LYS A 57 0.18 -1.23 4.85
C LYS A 57 -0.86 -1.75 5.83
N ARG A 58 -0.66 -1.56 7.14
CA ARG A 58 -1.63 -1.98 8.17
C ARG A 58 -2.99 -1.31 8.02
N LYS A 59 -3.02 -0.04 7.62
CA LYS A 59 -4.28 0.69 7.36
C LYS A 59 -5.06 0.07 6.20
N VAL A 60 -4.39 -0.26 5.10
CA VAL A 60 -5.01 -0.86 3.92
C VAL A 60 -5.44 -2.31 4.20
N GLU A 61 -4.61 -3.10 4.90
CA GLU A 61 -4.97 -4.46 5.31
C GLU A 61 -6.20 -4.47 6.23
N ASN A 62 -6.26 -3.56 7.20
CA ASN A 62 -7.42 -3.42 8.07
C ASN A 62 -8.68 -3.00 7.30
N TRP A 63 -8.57 -2.11 6.32
CA TRP A 63 -9.67 -1.78 5.43
C TRP A 63 -10.17 -3.02 4.67
N ALA A 64 -9.27 -3.82 4.11
CA ALA A 64 -9.63 -5.04 3.40
C ALA A 64 -10.33 -6.07 4.30
N ASP A 65 -9.86 -6.22 5.54
CA ASP A 65 -10.49 -7.10 6.53
C ASP A 65 -11.91 -6.63 6.88
N ILE A 66 -12.10 -5.32 7.08
CA ILE A 66 -13.43 -4.74 7.32
C ILE A 66 -14.37 -5.01 6.14
N GLN A 67 -13.90 -4.86 4.90
CA GLN A 67 -14.71 -5.14 3.71
C GLN A 67 -15.12 -6.62 3.61
N ARG A 68 -14.20 -7.53 3.93
CA ARG A 68 -14.50 -8.98 3.98
C ARG A 68 -15.52 -9.31 5.07
N GLU A 69 -15.36 -8.71 6.25
CA GLU A 69 -16.29 -8.92 7.37
C GLU A 69 -17.70 -8.40 7.03
N GLN A 70 -17.81 -7.24 6.38
CA GLN A 70 -19.10 -6.72 5.91
C GLN A 70 -19.81 -7.67 4.94
N LEU A 71 -19.06 -8.35 4.05
CA LEU A 71 -19.63 -9.37 3.17
C LEU A 71 -20.15 -10.58 3.95
N ASN A 72 -19.43 -11.01 4.99
CA ASN A 72 -19.84 -12.12 5.85
C ASN A 72 -21.12 -11.75 6.64
N ILE A 73 -21.15 -10.55 7.21
CA ILE A 73 -22.33 -10.02 7.92
C ILE A 73 -23.54 -9.99 7.00
N GLN A 74 -23.38 -9.48 5.76
CA GLN A 74 -24.46 -9.46 4.77
C GLN A 74 -25.05 -10.86 4.50
N ILE A 75 -24.18 -11.87 4.37
CA ILE A 75 -24.62 -13.25 4.16
C ILE A 75 -25.33 -13.78 5.40
N ALA A 76 -24.83 -13.47 6.60
CA ALA A 76 -25.46 -13.90 7.85
C ALA A 76 -26.85 -13.27 8.04
N GLU A 77 -27.00 -11.98 7.78
CA GLU A 77 -28.27 -11.26 7.83
C GLU A 77 -29.29 -11.84 6.84
N MET A 78 -28.87 -12.12 5.60
CA MET A 78 -29.75 -12.74 4.62
C MET A 78 -30.21 -14.15 5.04
N ASN A 79 -29.37 -14.93 5.69
CA ASN A 79 -29.74 -16.23 6.23
C ASN A 79 -30.76 -16.08 7.38
N ALA A 80 -30.52 -15.15 8.30
CA ALA A 80 -31.47 -14.88 9.41
C ALA A 80 -32.84 -14.46 8.88
N GLU A 81 -32.89 -13.57 7.90
CA GLU A 81 -34.18 -13.17 7.26
C GLU A 81 -34.90 -14.37 6.60
N ILE A 82 -34.17 -15.28 5.96
CA ILE A 82 -34.73 -16.49 5.35
C ILE A 82 -35.32 -17.41 6.43
N ASP A 83 -34.63 -17.55 7.56
CA ASP A 83 -35.06 -18.40 8.67
C ASP A 83 -36.31 -17.81 9.34
N GLU A 84 -36.36 -16.49 9.55
CA GLU A 84 -37.54 -15.80 10.09
C GLU A 84 -38.76 -15.96 9.17
N LEU A 85 -38.59 -15.68 7.87
CA LEU A 85 -39.69 -15.86 6.89
C LEU A 85 -40.13 -17.32 6.81
N SER A 86 -39.21 -18.28 6.95
CA SER A 86 -39.55 -19.71 6.94
C SER A 86 -40.33 -20.13 8.18
N ALA A 87 -40.03 -19.55 9.35
CA ALA A 87 -40.76 -19.74 10.57
C ALA A 87 -42.16 -19.12 10.46
N GLU A 88 -42.28 -17.92 9.93
CA GLU A 88 -43.52 -17.22 9.65
C GLU A 88 -44.42 -18.04 8.70
N ALA A 89 -43.88 -18.55 7.61
CA ALA A 89 -44.59 -19.43 6.68
C ALA A 89 -45.11 -20.71 7.35
N THR A 90 -44.41 -21.20 8.37
CA THR A 90 -44.80 -22.40 9.12
C THR A 90 -45.94 -22.08 10.10
N ALA A 91 -45.91 -20.91 10.71
CA ALA A 91 -46.90 -20.43 11.67
C ALA A 91 -48.20 -19.92 11.01
N ALA A 92 -48.16 -19.51 9.76
CA ALA A 92 -49.31 -18.98 9.02
C ALA A 92 -50.46 -20.01 8.93
N LYS A 93 -51.67 -19.60 9.32
CA LYS A 93 -52.88 -20.44 9.31
C LYS A 93 -53.62 -20.37 7.98
N ASP A 94 -53.53 -19.23 7.30
CA ASP A 94 -54.15 -19.05 5.99
C ASP A 94 -53.26 -19.61 4.89
N PHE A 95 -53.89 -20.34 3.96
CA PHE A 95 -53.19 -20.99 2.86
C PHE A 95 -52.55 -19.96 1.87
N LEU A 96 -53.28 -18.89 1.56
CA LEU A 96 -52.83 -17.87 0.63
C LEU A 96 -51.65 -17.08 1.22
N GLU A 97 -51.77 -16.69 2.47
CA GLU A 97 -50.69 -16.04 3.22
C GLU A 97 -49.41 -16.92 3.24
N LYS A 98 -49.56 -18.20 3.53
CA LYS A 98 -48.47 -19.17 3.51
C LYS A 98 -47.78 -19.27 2.15
N VAL A 99 -48.53 -19.26 1.07
CA VAL A 99 -47.98 -19.29 -0.29
C VAL A 99 -47.20 -18.03 -0.61
N ASP A 100 -47.70 -16.86 -0.21
CA ASP A 100 -47.03 -15.59 -0.48
C ASP A 100 -45.74 -15.44 0.34
N ILE A 101 -45.70 -15.89 1.59
CA ILE A 101 -44.49 -15.90 2.40
C ILE A 101 -43.46 -16.86 1.79
N ARG A 102 -43.88 -18.05 1.33
CA ARG A 102 -42.96 -18.99 0.65
C ARG A 102 -42.33 -18.42 -0.62
N LYS A 103 -43.06 -17.64 -1.41
CA LYS A 103 -42.49 -16.96 -2.57
C LYS A 103 -41.41 -15.99 -2.15
N LYS A 104 -41.62 -15.21 -1.08
CA LYS A 104 -40.60 -14.31 -0.53
C LYS A 104 -39.34 -15.07 -0.07
N VAL A 105 -39.52 -16.22 0.59
CA VAL A 105 -38.40 -17.11 0.98
C VAL A 105 -37.63 -17.54 -0.25
N ASP A 106 -38.28 -17.98 -1.31
CA ASP A 106 -37.59 -18.45 -2.53
C ASP A 106 -36.85 -17.30 -3.25
N GLU A 107 -37.42 -16.10 -3.27
CA GLU A 107 -36.76 -14.91 -3.80
C GLU A 107 -35.49 -14.55 -3.00
N LYS A 108 -35.60 -14.55 -1.66
CA LYS A 108 -34.46 -14.29 -0.79
C LYS A 108 -33.35 -15.36 -0.94
N LYS A 109 -33.73 -16.63 -1.04
CA LYS A 109 -32.75 -17.72 -1.33
C LYS A 109 -32.05 -17.53 -2.65
N LYS A 110 -32.73 -17.08 -3.71
CA LYS A 110 -32.10 -16.76 -4.99
C LYS A 110 -31.14 -15.59 -4.87
N GLN A 111 -31.49 -14.56 -4.10
CA GLN A 111 -30.61 -13.43 -3.84
C GLN A 111 -29.35 -13.87 -3.06
N LEU A 112 -29.53 -14.64 -1.99
CA LEU A 112 -28.41 -15.21 -1.22
C LEU A 112 -27.47 -16.04 -2.10
N GLN A 113 -28.02 -16.90 -2.95
CA GLN A 113 -27.20 -17.69 -3.88
C GLN A 113 -26.35 -16.83 -4.83
N LYS A 114 -26.91 -15.70 -5.33
CA LYS A 114 -26.16 -14.75 -6.15
C LYS A 114 -25.02 -14.11 -5.36
N VAL A 115 -25.30 -13.69 -4.13
CA VAL A 115 -24.27 -13.10 -3.24
C VAL A 115 -23.18 -14.11 -2.96
N GLN A 116 -23.53 -15.34 -2.60
CA GLN A 116 -22.56 -16.42 -2.32
C GLN A 116 -21.72 -16.77 -3.57
N THR A 117 -22.34 -16.82 -4.75
CA THR A 117 -21.61 -17.09 -6.00
C THR A 117 -20.60 -15.98 -6.32
N SER A 118 -20.95 -14.73 -6.04
CA SER A 118 -20.05 -13.58 -6.26
C SER A 118 -19.07 -13.34 -5.10
N PHE A 119 -19.22 -14.02 -3.98
CA PHE A 119 -18.43 -13.79 -2.77
C PHE A 119 -16.92 -13.95 -3.02
N HIS A 120 -16.51 -15.05 -3.62
CA HIS A 120 -15.10 -15.29 -3.92
C HIS A 120 -14.50 -14.24 -4.86
N GLN A 121 -15.26 -13.81 -5.86
CA GLN A 121 -14.81 -12.75 -6.78
C GLN A 121 -14.64 -11.42 -6.06
N LYS A 122 -15.59 -11.07 -5.18
CA LYS A 122 -15.50 -9.84 -4.38
C LYS A 122 -14.31 -9.87 -3.41
N VAL A 123 -14.09 -11.00 -2.74
CA VAL A 123 -12.94 -11.17 -1.83
C VAL A 123 -11.62 -11.05 -2.60
N SER A 124 -11.51 -11.67 -3.79
CA SER A 124 -10.34 -11.54 -4.66
C SER A 124 -10.11 -10.09 -5.08
N SER A 125 -11.18 -9.40 -5.50
CA SER A 125 -11.11 -8.00 -5.90
C SER A 125 -10.66 -7.07 -4.76
N ILE A 126 -11.14 -7.29 -3.54
CA ILE A 126 -10.69 -6.54 -2.35
C ILE A 126 -9.21 -6.77 -2.08
N GLN A 127 -8.74 -8.00 -2.22
CA GLN A 127 -7.33 -8.34 -2.03
C GLN A 127 -6.45 -7.67 -3.09
N GLU A 128 -6.83 -7.75 -4.36
CA GLU A 128 -6.12 -7.14 -5.48
C GLU A 128 -6.05 -5.61 -5.33
N GLU A 129 -7.13 -4.98 -4.87
CA GLU A 129 -7.18 -3.55 -4.60
C GLU A 129 -6.24 -3.16 -3.46
N ALA A 130 -6.24 -3.92 -2.36
CA ALA A 130 -5.35 -3.69 -1.24
C ALA A 130 -3.87 -3.81 -1.63
N GLU A 131 -3.52 -4.85 -2.40
CA GLU A 131 -2.16 -5.07 -2.88
C GLU A 131 -1.71 -3.94 -3.83
N ARG A 132 -2.60 -3.48 -4.71
CA ARG A 132 -2.33 -2.36 -5.61
C ARG A 132 -2.08 -1.07 -4.83
N GLU A 133 -2.94 -0.72 -3.87
CA GLU A 133 -2.77 0.49 -3.06
C GLU A 133 -1.47 0.48 -2.25
N ILE A 134 -1.10 -0.66 -1.68
CA ILE A 134 0.17 -0.81 -0.96
C ILE A 134 1.35 -0.63 -1.93
N ALA A 135 1.30 -1.23 -3.11
CA ALA A 135 2.35 -1.12 -4.11
C ALA A 135 2.51 0.32 -4.62
N GLU A 136 1.41 1.00 -4.98
CA GLU A 136 1.41 2.40 -5.43
C GLU A 136 1.96 3.35 -4.36
N PHE A 137 1.59 3.13 -3.10
CA PHE A 137 2.13 3.92 -1.99
C PHE A 137 3.63 3.70 -1.82
N ASN A 138 4.08 2.45 -1.87
CA ASN A 138 5.50 2.11 -1.70
C ASN A 138 6.38 2.67 -2.82
N GLN A 139 5.86 2.79 -4.05
CA GLN A 139 6.58 3.41 -5.17
C GLN A 139 6.97 4.87 -4.90
N GLN A 140 6.24 5.59 -4.06
CA GLN A 140 6.57 6.98 -3.69
C GLN A 140 7.87 7.07 -2.87
N PHE A 141 8.33 5.96 -2.29
CA PHE A 141 9.56 5.85 -1.52
C PHE A 141 10.70 5.21 -2.31
N ASP A 142 10.49 4.87 -3.57
CA ASP A 142 11.53 4.37 -4.46
C ASP A 142 12.32 5.56 -5.02
N ILE A 143 13.49 5.82 -4.41
CA ILE A 143 14.37 6.91 -4.80
C ILE A 143 15.63 6.35 -5.46
N GLN A 144 16.05 7.03 -6.54
CA GLN A 144 17.30 6.75 -7.22
C GLN A 144 18.23 7.94 -7.08
N PRO A 145 19.44 7.75 -6.51
CA PRO A 145 20.40 8.83 -6.41
C PRO A 145 20.95 9.21 -7.80
N ILE A 146 21.02 10.50 -8.06
CA ILE A 146 21.60 11.05 -9.29
C ILE A 146 22.80 11.91 -8.91
N LEU A 147 23.98 11.57 -9.42
CA LEU A 147 25.16 12.43 -9.27
C LEU A 147 25.01 13.65 -10.18
N LEU A 148 24.82 14.82 -9.57
CA LEU A 148 24.70 16.09 -10.30
C LEU A 148 26.08 16.76 -10.50
N VAL A 149 26.90 16.79 -9.47
CA VAL A 149 28.21 17.47 -9.48
C VAL A 149 29.18 16.68 -8.59
N ASN A 150 30.41 16.59 -9.03
CA ASN A 150 31.53 16.11 -8.23
C ASN A 150 32.57 17.24 -8.07
N VAL A 151 32.76 17.69 -6.84
CA VAL A 151 33.72 18.76 -6.51
C VAL A 151 34.85 18.19 -5.65
N VAL A 152 36.09 18.41 -6.06
CA VAL A 152 37.26 18.01 -5.28
C VAL A 152 37.93 19.28 -4.75
N LEU A 153 38.01 19.35 -3.42
CA LEU A 153 38.74 20.45 -2.75
C LEU A 153 40.21 20.03 -2.54
N LYS A 154 41.15 20.83 -3.02
CA LYS A 154 42.57 20.69 -2.73
C LYS A 154 42.99 21.82 -1.78
N PHE A 155 43.42 21.43 -0.60
CA PHE A 155 43.95 22.31 0.42
C PHE A 155 45.47 22.40 0.32
#